data_18210eb1064753d07c0146b2b3485323
#
_entry.id   18210eb1064753d07c0146b2b3485323
#
_cell.length_a   1.000
_cell.length_b   1.000
_cell.length_c   1.000
_cell.angle_alpha   90.00
_cell.angle_beta   90.00
_cell.angle_gamma   90.00
#
_symmetry.space_group_name_H-M   'P 1'
#
loop_
_entity.id
_entity.type
_entity.pdbx_description
1 polymer ?
#
loop_
_entity_poly.entity_id
_entity_poly.type
_entity_poly.pdbx_seq_one_letter_code
_entity_poly.pdbx_strand_id
1 'polypeptide(L)'
;MSVYPPTPTLSMMHGGADRXXXNRKKAKRPPNVGSRELTSQENEMLFQLVGPDAVSLAAAVVQLLKSDRGSWRVEIVHGVASLVKDYAQRAYFLRIFDILDERIVWDFKLYKAFRAQSFPQCRKLLAFEQMENGEDGVVIGLNFFSEYESAEFKEHLDRRHAQEKKSNTPARPGMPIVMSSTG
;
A
#
# COMPACT_ATOMS: atom_id res chain seq x y z
N MET A 1 -44.06 -54.06 13.98
CA MET A 1 -43.00 -53.47 14.78
C MET A 1 -41.75 -53.44 13.96
N SER A 2 -41.39 -52.27 13.48
CA SER A 2 -40.20 -52.13 12.69
C SER A 2 -39.06 -51.73 13.60
N VAL A 3 -38.13 -52.65 13.77
CA VAL A 3 -36.92 -52.38 14.56
C VAL A 3 -35.90 -51.84 13.59
N TYR A 4 -35.63 -50.58 13.69
CA TYR A 4 -34.54 -49.97 12.93
C TYR A 4 -33.24 -50.25 13.66
N PRO A 5 -32.29 -50.83 12.98
CA PRO A 5 -30.97 -50.94 13.61
C PRO A 5 -30.35 -49.57 13.75
N PRO A 6 -29.64 -49.35 14.80
CA PRO A 6 -28.97 -48.06 14.98
C PRO A 6 -27.97 -47.86 13.85
N THR A 7 -28.04 -46.69 13.25
CA THR A 7 -27.08 -46.29 12.26
C THR A 7 -25.70 -46.22 12.91
N PRO A 8 -24.68 -46.81 12.32
CA PRO A 8 -23.35 -46.67 12.87
C PRO A 8 -22.95 -45.19 12.73
N THR A 9 -22.71 -44.61 13.85
CA THR A 9 -22.07 -43.30 13.87
C THR A 9 -20.69 -43.49 13.27
N LEU A 10 -20.51 -42.99 12.10
CA LEU A 10 -19.20 -42.89 11.52
C LEU A 10 -18.42 -41.93 12.41
N SER A 11 -17.65 -42.49 13.32
CA SER A 11 -16.64 -41.72 13.96
C SER A 11 -15.64 -41.35 12.87
N MET A 12 -15.76 -40.17 12.36
CA MET A 12 -14.74 -39.61 11.52
C MET A 12 -13.50 -39.44 12.39
N MET A 13 -12.67 -40.40 12.34
CA MET A 13 -11.32 -40.22 12.76
C MET A 13 -10.71 -39.22 11.81
N HIS A 14 -10.84 -37.98 12.14
CA HIS A 14 -10.00 -36.97 11.58
C HIS A 14 -8.61 -37.23 12.11
N GLY A 15 -7.88 -38.00 11.38
CA GLY A 15 -6.45 -37.98 11.50
C GLY A 15 -6.05 -36.56 11.18
N GLY A 16 -6.07 -35.73 12.18
CA GLY A 16 -5.52 -34.42 12.05
C GLY A 16 -4.05 -34.60 11.78
N ALA A 17 -3.69 -34.45 10.52
CA ALA A 17 -2.32 -34.18 10.22
C ALA A 17 -2.06 -32.84 10.84
N ASP A 18 -1.53 -32.84 12.01
CA ASP A 18 -1.02 -31.65 12.67
C ASP A 18 0.12 -31.14 11.82
N ARG A 19 -0.23 -30.35 10.88
CA ARG A 19 0.80 -29.66 10.11
C ARG A 19 1.33 -28.54 10.96
N UNK A 20 2.23 -28.60 11.64
CA UNK A 20 2.71 -27.81 12.21
C UNK A 20 3.06 -26.83 11.59
N UNK A 21 2.66 -26.30 11.42
CA UNK A 21 2.94 -25.47 10.98
C UNK A 21 3.62 -24.83 11.58
N UNK A 22 4.47 -24.73 11.38
CA UNK A 22 5.01 -24.11 11.74
C UNK A 22 4.50 -23.14 12.02
N ASN A 23 4.33 -22.84 13.01
CA ASN A 23 3.82 -21.62 13.56
C ASN A 23 4.79 -20.48 13.26
N ARG A 24 5.03 -20.27 12.01
CA ARG A 24 5.61 -19.00 11.58
C ARG A 24 4.55 -17.98 11.93
N LYS A 25 4.82 -17.22 12.97
CA LYS A 25 4.02 -16.05 13.29
C LYS A 25 3.98 -15.21 12.04
N LYS A 26 2.94 -15.39 11.24
CA LYS A 26 2.66 -14.48 10.12
C LYS A 26 2.62 -13.10 10.73
N ALA A 27 3.59 -12.26 10.34
CA ALA A 27 3.61 -10.89 10.76
C ALA A 27 2.20 -10.34 10.55
N LYS A 28 1.59 -9.89 11.63
CA LYS A 28 0.22 -9.42 11.61
C LYS A 28 0.14 -8.25 10.64
N ARG A 29 -0.72 -8.37 9.63
CA ARG A 29 -0.93 -7.27 8.68
C ARG A 29 -1.53 -6.09 9.43
N PRO A 30 -1.07 -4.85 9.14
CA PRO A 30 -1.69 -3.69 9.76
C PRO A 30 -3.13 -3.57 9.31
N PRO A 31 -4.00 -2.93 10.12
CA PRO A 31 -5.37 -2.69 9.68
C PRO A 31 -5.40 -1.67 8.54
N ASN A 32 -6.44 -1.75 7.73
CA ASN A 32 -6.69 -0.75 6.69
C ASN A 32 -6.88 0.64 7.31
N VAL A 33 -6.28 1.64 6.69
CA VAL A 33 -6.44 3.04 7.08
C VAL A 33 -7.31 3.73 6.03
N GLY A 34 -8.38 4.36 6.48
CA GLY A 34 -9.27 5.13 5.61
C GLY A 34 -9.00 6.62 5.69
N SER A 35 -9.86 7.39 5.06
CA SER A 35 -9.79 8.84 5.09
C SER A 35 -10.79 9.39 6.11
N ARG A 36 -10.37 10.42 6.84
CA ARG A 36 -11.27 11.13 7.76
C ARG A 36 -12.34 11.92 7.03
N GLU A 37 -12.13 12.17 5.74
CA GLU A 37 -13.07 12.91 4.91
C GLU A 37 -14.18 12.02 4.34
N LEU A 38 -14.09 10.70 4.59
CA LEU A 38 -15.08 9.74 4.15
C LEU A 38 -15.93 9.27 5.34
N THR A 39 -17.17 8.90 5.05
CA THR A 39 -18.02 8.26 6.04
C THR A 39 -17.49 6.85 6.33
N SER A 40 -18.00 6.23 7.41
CA SER A 40 -17.65 4.85 7.73
C SER A 40 -18.02 3.90 6.60
N GLN A 41 -19.17 4.10 5.98
CA GLN A 41 -19.63 3.27 4.86
C GLN A 41 -18.72 3.45 3.65
N GLU A 42 -18.30 4.67 3.36
CA GLU A 42 -17.39 4.95 2.24
C GLU A 42 -16.03 4.31 2.49
N ASN A 43 -15.51 4.37 3.71
CA ASN A 43 -14.27 3.70 4.06
C ASN A 43 -14.39 2.19 3.95
N GLU A 44 -15.52 1.61 4.36
CA GLU A 44 -15.76 0.18 4.18
C GLU A 44 -15.72 -0.21 2.70
N MET A 45 -16.33 0.61 1.85
CA MET A 45 -16.28 0.39 0.41
C MET A 45 -14.85 0.47 -0.12
N LEU A 46 -14.09 1.46 0.35
CA LEU A 46 -12.67 1.57 0.00
C LEU A 46 -11.93 0.28 0.33
N PHE A 47 -12.14 -0.25 1.54
CA PHE A 47 -11.43 -1.45 1.98
C PHE A 47 -11.84 -2.68 1.18
N GLN A 48 -13.11 -2.77 0.77
CA GLN A 48 -13.56 -3.83 -0.12
C GLN A 48 -12.86 -3.74 -1.48
N LEU A 49 -12.71 -2.51 -2.01
CA LEU A 49 -12.05 -2.30 -3.30
C LEU A 49 -10.55 -2.59 -3.23
N VAL A 50 -9.93 -2.30 -2.08
CA VAL A 50 -8.52 -2.65 -1.85
C VAL A 50 -8.33 -4.17 -1.91
N GLY A 51 -9.29 -4.92 -1.36
CA GLY A 51 -9.34 -6.36 -1.47
C GLY A 51 -8.64 -7.09 -0.32
N PRO A 52 -8.80 -8.42 -0.27
CA PRO A 52 -8.32 -9.22 0.87
C PRO A 52 -6.81 -9.45 0.87
N ASP A 53 -6.12 -9.29 -0.25
CA ASP A 53 -4.70 -9.57 -0.35
C ASP A 53 -3.86 -8.30 -0.25
N ALA A 54 -4.46 -7.19 0.15
CA ALA A 54 -3.78 -5.91 0.20
C ALA A 54 -4.28 -5.10 1.39
N VAL A 55 -3.52 -4.08 1.76
CA VAL A 55 -3.87 -3.20 2.88
C VAL A 55 -3.67 -1.75 2.45
N SER A 56 -4.64 -0.91 2.79
CA SER A 56 -4.51 0.54 2.67
C SER A 56 -3.70 1.05 3.86
N LEU A 57 -2.53 1.60 3.60
CA LEU A 57 -1.67 2.14 4.65
C LEU A 57 -1.96 3.61 4.94
N ALA A 58 -2.50 4.31 3.96
CA ALA A 58 -2.93 5.69 4.07
C ALA A 58 -3.98 5.93 3.01
N ALA A 59 -4.93 6.82 3.28
CA ALA A 59 -5.97 7.16 2.31
C ALA A 59 -6.35 8.62 2.45
N ALA A 60 -6.74 9.24 1.33
CA ALA A 60 -7.12 10.65 1.33
C ALA A 60 -7.96 10.96 0.11
N VAL A 61 -8.84 11.94 0.25
CA VAL A 61 -9.60 12.46 -0.88
C VAL A 61 -8.72 13.41 -1.67
N VAL A 62 -8.60 13.18 -2.98
CA VAL A 62 -7.67 13.93 -3.83
C VAL A 62 -8.26 14.24 -5.19
N GLN A 63 -7.62 15.19 -5.87
CA GLN A 63 -7.66 15.34 -7.32
C GLN A 63 -6.34 14.83 -7.88
N LEU A 64 -6.37 14.20 -9.05
CA LEU A 64 -5.16 13.82 -9.75
C LEU A 64 -4.88 14.85 -10.83
N LEU A 65 -3.68 15.42 -10.76
CA LEU A 65 -3.22 16.42 -11.72
C LEU A 65 -2.07 15.85 -12.54
N LYS A 66 -1.95 16.32 -13.76
CA LYS A 66 -0.86 15.92 -14.64
C LYS A 66 -0.21 17.21 -15.17
N SER A 67 1.11 17.25 -15.12
CA SER A 67 1.84 18.39 -15.68
C SER A 67 1.83 18.30 -17.20
N ASP A 68 1.46 19.38 -17.84
CA ASP A 68 1.45 19.49 -19.28
C ASP A 68 2.02 20.86 -19.67
N ARG A 69 3.24 20.83 -20.22
CA ARG A 69 3.94 22.02 -20.73
C ARG A 69 4.00 23.15 -19.71
N GLY A 70 4.35 22.80 -18.47
CA GLY A 70 4.54 23.77 -17.40
C GLY A 70 3.28 24.21 -16.67
N SER A 71 2.14 23.63 -17.00
CA SER A 71 0.88 23.88 -16.29
C SER A 71 0.26 22.58 -15.82
N TRP A 72 -0.60 22.67 -14.80
CA TRP A 72 -1.31 21.50 -14.28
C TRP A 72 -2.65 21.34 -14.99
N ARG A 73 -2.94 20.10 -15.35
CA ARG A 73 -4.24 19.73 -15.91
C ARG A 73 -4.88 18.68 -14.98
N VAL A 74 -6.17 18.87 -14.69
CA VAL A 74 -6.89 17.92 -13.84
C VAL A 74 -7.25 16.69 -14.67
N GLU A 75 -6.75 15.53 -14.25
CA GLU A 75 -7.06 14.23 -14.87
C GLU A 75 -8.23 13.54 -14.17
N ILE A 76 -8.25 13.61 -12.83
CA ILE A 76 -9.31 13.05 -12.02
C ILE A 76 -9.78 14.15 -11.08
N VAL A 77 -11.04 14.54 -11.21
CA VAL A 77 -11.60 15.66 -10.45
C VAL A 77 -11.70 15.32 -8.97
N HIS A 78 -12.09 14.08 -8.66
CA HIS A 78 -12.12 13.62 -7.27
C HIS A 78 -12.03 12.11 -7.23
N GLY A 79 -11.34 11.62 -6.23
CA GLY A 79 -11.19 10.20 -5.96
C GLY A 79 -10.58 10.00 -4.59
N VAL A 80 -10.45 8.75 -4.20
CA VAL A 80 -9.80 8.40 -2.94
C VAL A 80 -8.46 7.74 -3.27
N ALA A 81 -7.38 8.44 -2.96
CA ALA A 81 -6.04 7.88 -3.12
C ALA A 81 -5.72 7.00 -1.92
N SER A 82 -5.08 5.88 -2.17
CA SER A 82 -4.57 5.02 -1.10
C SER A 82 -3.17 4.55 -1.44
N LEU A 83 -2.32 4.55 -0.43
CA LEU A 83 -1.04 3.85 -0.50
C LEU A 83 -1.33 2.41 -0.11
N VAL A 84 -1.24 1.52 -1.08
CA VAL A 84 -1.64 0.13 -0.93
C VAL A 84 -0.40 -0.76 -0.87
N LYS A 85 -0.33 -1.58 0.17
CA LYS A 85 0.65 -2.66 0.21
C LYS A 85 -0.05 -3.93 -0.26
N ASP A 86 0.38 -4.43 -1.40
CA ASP A 86 -0.21 -5.62 -2.02
C ASP A 86 0.67 -6.82 -1.69
N TYR A 87 0.14 -7.74 -0.88
CA TYR A 87 0.89 -8.90 -0.41
C TYR A 87 0.97 -9.98 -1.48
N ALA A 88 -0.02 -10.05 -2.36
CA ALA A 88 0.01 -11.02 -3.46
C ALA A 88 1.09 -10.66 -4.48
N GLN A 89 1.19 -9.37 -4.81
CA GLN A 89 2.19 -8.89 -5.77
C GLN A 89 3.51 -8.48 -5.12
N ARG A 90 3.56 -8.43 -3.80
CA ARG A 90 4.75 -8.03 -3.02
C ARG A 90 5.25 -6.66 -3.45
N ALA A 91 4.33 -5.71 -3.54
CA ALA A 91 4.65 -4.38 -4.07
C ALA A 91 3.76 -3.34 -3.41
N TYR A 92 4.18 -2.10 -3.53
CA TYR A 92 3.41 -0.95 -3.09
C TYR A 92 2.82 -0.25 -4.31
N PHE A 93 1.59 0.21 -4.17
CA PHE A 93 0.87 0.90 -5.22
C PHE A 93 0.28 2.19 -4.69
N LEU A 94 0.24 3.20 -5.53
CA LEU A 94 -0.67 4.31 -5.35
C LEU A 94 -1.87 4.03 -6.24
N ARG A 95 -3.03 3.89 -5.61
CA ARG A 95 -4.26 3.63 -6.35
C ARG A 95 -5.28 4.72 -6.03
N ILE A 96 -6.03 5.13 -7.03
CA ILE A 96 -7.14 6.03 -6.82
C ILE A 96 -8.42 5.28 -7.13
N PHE A 97 -9.34 5.34 -6.19
CA PHE A 97 -10.61 4.63 -6.24
C PHE A 97 -11.75 5.62 -6.43
N ASP A 98 -12.69 5.25 -7.28
CA ASP A 98 -13.97 5.92 -7.36
C ASP A 98 -14.93 5.12 -6.50
N ILE A 99 -15.28 5.69 -5.34
CA ILE A 99 -16.15 5.00 -4.37
C ILE A 99 -17.56 4.84 -4.93
N LEU A 100 -18.05 5.84 -5.68
CA LEU A 100 -19.41 5.82 -6.22
C LEU A 100 -19.55 4.76 -7.30
N ASP A 101 -18.57 4.68 -8.19
CA ASP A 101 -18.57 3.69 -9.28
C ASP A 101 -17.92 2.37 -8.88
N GLU A 102 -17.42 2.27 -7.65
CA GLU A 102 -16.85 1.06 -7.06
C GLU A 102 -15.76 0.45 -7.93
N ARG A 103 -14.79 1.28 -8.34
CA ARG A 103 -13.71 0.81 -9.21
C ARG A 103 -12.42 1.59 -8.98
N ILE A 104 -11.30 0.99 -9.41
CA ILE A 104 -10.02 1.66 -9.45
C ILE A 104 -9.99 2.50 -10.72
N VAL A 105 -9.71 3.80 -10.58
CA VAL A 105 -9.65 4.71 -11.72
C VAL A 105 -8.22 5.08 -12.09
N TRP A 106 -7.24 4.78 -11.23
CA TRP A 106 -5.83 5.01 -11.52
C TRP A 106 -5.00 4.06 -10.66
N ASP A 107 -4.00 3.43 -11.25
CA ASP A 107 -3.21 2.40 -10.58
C ASP A 107 -1.75 2.59 -10.98
N PHE A 108 -0.88 2.76 -9.98
CA PHE A 108 0.52 3.05 -10.23
C PHE A 108 1.38 2.27 -9.24
N LYS A 109 2.18 1.35 -9.78
CA LYS A 109 3.13 0.59 -8.96
C LYS A 109 4.32 1.49 -8.62
N LEU A 110 4.65 1.59 -7.33
CA LEU A 110 5.78 2.41 -6.92
C LEU A 110 7.08 1.75 -7.37
N TYR A 111 7.89 2.54 -8.04
CA TYR A 111 9.20 2.07 -8.50
C TYR A 111 10.24 2.27 -7.39
N LYS A 112 11.37 1.60 -7.58
CA LYS A 112 12.52 1.75 -6.69
C LYS A 112 12.97 3.21 -6.68
N ALA A 113 13.26 3.72 -5.51
CA ALA A 113 13.66 5.12 -5.31
C ALA A 113 12.54 6.14 -5.53
N PHE A 114 11.28 5.69 -5.58
CA PHE A 114 10.14 6.62 -5.67
C PHE A 114 10.16 7.60 -4.51
N ARG A 115 9.95 8.89 -4.82
CA ARG A 115 9.81 9.93 -3.81
C ARG A 115 8.73 10.91 -4.24
N ALA A 116 7.91 11.33 -3.29
CA ALA A 116 6.97 12.42 -3.49
C ALA A 116 7.58 13.70 -2.92
N GLN A 117 7.32 14.79 -3.60
CA GLN A 117 7.80 16.10 -3.21
C GLN A 117 6.65 16.94 -2.68
N SER A 118 6.86 17.59 -1.54
CA SER A 118 5.90 18.54 -0.99
C SER A 118 6.36 19.96 -1.30
N PHE A 119 5.43 20.91 -1.14
CA PHE A 119 5.67 22.31 -1.48
C PHE A 119 5.25 23.20 -0.32
N PRO A 120 6.16 24.03 0.23
CA PRO A 120 5.77 24.90 1.34
C PRO A 120 4.67 25.89 0.98
N GLN A 121 4.62 26.32 -0.28
CA GLN A 121 3.59 27.26 -0.72
C GLN A 121 2.26 26.62 -1.03
N CYS A 122 2.22 25.29 -1.13
CA CYS A 122 0.99 24.57 -1.45
C CYS A 122 0.98 23.25 -0.70
N ARG A 123 0.56 23.32 0.56
CA ARG A 123 0.66 22.17 1.48
C ARG A 123 -0.28 21.02 1.12
N LYS A 124 -1.25 21.28 0.27
CA LYS A 124 -2.19 20.25 -0.19
C LYS A 124 -1.70 19.51 -1.42
N LEU A 125 -0.53 19.86 -1.94
CA LEU A 125 0.00 19.25 -3.17
C LEU A 125 1.21 18.37 -2.86
N LEU A 126 1.16 17.15 -3.37
CA LEU A 126 2.33 16.28 -3.49
C LEU A 126 2.55 15.99 -4.96
N ALA A 127 3.80 15.99 -5.39
CA ALA A 127 4.12 15.70 -6.79
C ALA A 127 5.19 14.64 -6.88
N PHE A 128 5.15 13.86 -7.95
CA PHE A 128 6.14 12.81 -8.21
C PHE A 128 6.21 12.53 -9.70
N GLU A 129 7.29 11.92 -10.12
CA GLU A 129 7.44 11.49 -11.50
C GLU A 129 6.85 10.10 -11.66
N GLN A 130 5.98 9.96 -12.65
CA GLN A 130 5.45 8.65 -13.04
C GLN A 130 6.41 8.10 -14.11
N MET A 131 7.46 7.46 -13.65
CA MET A 131 8.46 6.90 -14.57
C MET A 131 7.99 5.55 -15.09
N GLU A 132 8.02 5.40 -16.40
CA GLU A 132 7.68 4.15 -17.06
C GLU A 132 8.83 3.75 -17.98
N ASN A 133 9.31 2.52 -17.80
CA ASN A 133 10.32 1.92 -18.68
C ASN A 133 11.61 2.74 -18.83
N GLY A 134 11.98 3.49 -17.79
CA GLY A 134 13.23 4.23 -17.77
C GLY A 134 13.26 5.51 -18.58
N GLU A 135 12.12 5.92 -19.12
CA GLU A 135 12.00 7.21 -19.80
C GLU A 135 11.63 8.32 -18.81
N ASP A 136 11.96 9.54 -19.18
CA ASP A 136 11.59 10.71 -18.38
C ASP A 136 10.09 10.70 -18.14
N GLY A 137 9.72 10.62 -16.87
CA GLY A 137 8.34 10.45 -16.49
C GLY A 137 7.54 11.74 -16.55
N VAL A 138 6.26 11.54 -16.68
CA VAL A 138 5.31 12.64 -16.56
C VAL A 138 5.21 13.00 -15.09
N VAL A 139 5.11 14.29 -14.76
CA VAL A 139 4.94 14.73 -13.39
C VAL A 139 3.46 14.67 -13.03
N ILE A 140 3.19 13.95 -11.95
CA ILE A 140 1.84 13.76 -11.43
C ILE A 140 1.72 14.57 -10.14
N GLY A 141 0.60 15.21 -9.93
CA GLY A 141 0.28 15.89 -8.69
C GLY A 141 -0.94 15.29 -8.03
N LEU A 142 -0.86 15.08 -6.73
CA LEU A 142 -2.02 14.76 -5.91
C LEU A 142 -2.38 16.01 -5.13
N ASN A 143 -3.54 16.56 -5.44
CA ASN A 143 -4.06 17.74 -4.74
C ASN A 143 -5.07 17.24 -3.70
N PHE A 144 -4.70 17.33 -2.44
CA PHE A 144 -5.47 16.76 -1.33
C PHE A 144 -6.57 17.71 -0.90
N PHE A 145 -7.69 17.15 -0.52
CA PHE A 145 -8.76 17.93 0.09
C PHE A 145 -8.32 18.45 1.46
N SER A 146 -7.59 17.62 2.21
CA SER A 146 -7.18 17.92 3.58
C SER A 146 -5.66 18.09 3.64
N GLU A 147 -5.21 19.22 4.16
CA GLU A 147 -3.79 19.49 4.41
C GLU A 147 -3.21 18.48 5.40
N TYR A 148 -4.00 18.11 6.41
CA TYR A 148 -3.59 17.11 7.40
C TYR A 148 -3.32 15.77 6.72
N GLU A 149 -4.22 15.34 5.84
CA GLU A 149 -4.06 14.05 5.15
C GLU A 149 -2.91 14.09 4.15
N SER A 150 -2.65 15.23 3.55
CA SER A 150 -1.48 15.40 2.68
C SER A 150 -0.19 15.13 3.45
N ALA A 151 -0.07 15.73 4.63
CA ALA A 151 1.11 15.55 5.48
C ALA A 151 1.25 14.10 5.95
N GLU A 152 0.16 13.49 6.36
CA GLU A 152 0.15 12.10 6.81
C GLU A 152 0.52 11.14 5.68
N PHE A 153 -0.04 11.38 4.50
CA PHE A 153 0.25 10.58 3.31
C PHE A 153 1.74 10.67 2.95
N LYS A 154 2.28 11.89 2.96
CA LYS A 154 3.72 12.13 2.70
C LYS A 154 4.58 11.36 3.69
N GLU A 155 4.20 11.37 4.97
CA GLU A 155 4.93 10.68 6.02
C GLU A 155 5.00 9.17 5.74
N HIS A 156 3.89 8.57 5.30
CA HIS A 156 3.86 7.15 4.97
C HIS A 156 4.75 6.84 3.76
N LEU A 157 4.74 7.70 2.75
CA LEU A 157 5.58 7.53 1.57
C LEU A 157 7.06 7.63 1.94
N ASP A 158 7.40 8.59 2.80
CA ASP A 158 8.80 8.77 3.25
C ASP A 158 9.25 7.58 4.09
N ARG A 159 8.38 7.05 4.92
CA ARG A 159 8.68 5.87 5.75
C ARG A 159 8.98 4.65 4.88
N ARG A 160 8.17 4.44 3.85
CA ARG A 160 8.40 3.38 2.88
C ARG A 160 9.75 3.55 2.18
N HIS A 161 10.08 4.77 1.78
CA HIS A 161 11.35 5.06 1.12
C HIS A 161 12.54 4.75 2.04
N ALA A 162 12.43 5.09 3.31
CA ALA A 162 13.47 4.80 4.30
C ALA A 162 13.64 3.29 4.49
N GLN A 163 12.55 2.53 4.54
CA GLN A 163 12.59 1.08 4.65
C GLN A 163 13.23 0.43 3.43
N GLU A 164 12.93 0.96 2.26
CA GLU A 164 13.53 0.49 1.01
C GLU A 164 15.04 0.67 1.01
N LYS A 165 15.53 1.81 1.51
CA LYS A 165 16.97 2.05 1.62
C LYS A 165 17.64 1.03 2.55
N LYS A 166 17.00 0.74 3.67
CA LYS A 166 17.54 -0.23 4.65
C LYS A 166 17.63 -1.63 4.05
N SER A 167 16.61 -2.06 3.29
CA SER A 167 16.57 -3.39 2.70
C SER A 167 17.58 -3.56 1.58
N ASN A 168 17.96 -2.45 0.91
CA ASN A 168 18.90 -2.47 -0.20
C ASN A 168 20.35 -2.24 0.23
N THR A 169 20.57 -1.89 1.49
CA THR A 169 21.93 -1.84 2.01
C THR A 169 22.42 -3.29 2.08
N PRO A 170 23.49 -3.65 1.34
CA PRO A 170 23.99 -5.01 1.45
C PRO A 170 24.37 -5.24 2.91
N ALA A 171 23.97 -6.39 3.43
CA ALA A 171 24.39 -6.79 4.76
C ALA A 171 25.89 -6.61 4.80
N ARG A 172 26.39 -5.74 5.66
CA ARG A 172 27.81 -5.56 5.83
C ARG A 172 28.39 -6.94 6.08
N PRO A 173 29.23 -7.47 5.19
CA PRO A 173 30.00 -8.64 5.55
C PRO A 173 30.72 -8.29 6.84
N GLY A 174 30.68 -9.20 7.81
CA GLY A 174 31.26 -8.95 9.12
C GLY A 174 32.53 -8.14 8.96
N MET A 175 32.56 -6.99 9.59
CA MET A 175 33.63 -6.04 9.44
C MET A 175 34.95 -6.76 9.38
N PRO A 176 35.71 -6.60 8.29
CA PRO A 176 37.08 -7.07 8.36
C PRO A 176 37.73 -6.33 9.49
N ILE A 177 38.15 -7.06 10.46
CA ILE A 177 38.96 -6.52 11.53
C ILE A 177 40.15 -5.87 10.84
N VAL A 178 40.15 -4.54 10.87
CA VAL A 178 41.32 -3.84 10.41
C VAL A 178 42.39 -4.13 11.43
N MET A 179 43.18 -5.10 11.16
CA MET A 179 44.41 -5.29 11.85
C MET A 179 45.26 -4.09 11.52
N SER A 180 45.29 -3.13 12.40
CA SER A 180 46.33 -2.12 12.33
C SER A 180 47.64 -2.85 12.54
N SER A 181 48.35 -3.06 11.48
CA SER A 181 49.70 -3.54 11.60
C SER A 181 50.54 -2.35 12.06
N THR A 182 50.80 -2.35 13.31
CA THR A 182 51.89 -1.56 13.81
C THR A 182 53.16 -2.24 13.32
N GLY A 183 53.69 -1.70 12.27
CA GLY A 183 55.03 -2.05 11.85
C GLY A 183 56.06 -1.44 12.76
#